data_8a51191379265ffecfa5b06179e24b7b
#
_entry.id   8a51191379265ffecfa5b06179e24b7b
#
_cell.length_a   1.000
_cell.length_b   1.000
_cell.length_c   1.000
_cell.angle_alpha   90.00
_cell.angle_beta   90.00
_cell.angle_gamma   90.00
#
_symmetry.space_group_name_H-M   'P 1'
#
loop_
_entity.id
_entity.type
_entity.pdbx_description
1 polymer ?
#
loop_
_entity_poly.entity_id
_entity_poly.type
_entity_poly.pdbx_seq_one_letter_code
_entity_poly.pdbx_strand_id
1 'polypeptide(L)'
;MKKTLAMLLCVAMLLAQLVACTPSEDDPLHTTESPTSAATPDTEAPTDAVVDVTTEEITEAETEAPLPEPGLTIGGTDISAFTVVRSADMPAGQVTVLNFLLEQIKTVYGAELPVITDDQTAEHEIIIGTTNRQSTALENARSEIRYDGYAMVVDGGDLYIAATTGRGVVYGMTDFMENYMGVRLYTQTFAGHRNTGAVALEEGYTDVYSPVFEARRTWIDNLYSDPLEVVFYLKNNSDTLKKAKVGDNTPVRANSNHTIDNLAKVDGEAQVPCLTDEAVYAQVLKSVRKKLDDNLEQNVIQVGQGDGGQPCRCERCAAVHAEYGTDNATWFLFLNRLADEVASLYPDRPVRLITYSYQYTHGIPGNGYTVSDNVIINFCFDDACYNHAFNDPNCPKNAPVAAELKEWAKLCKADNLYVYEYAYNCGDKYLADPSLLVMWDNFKFYTECGVRGILAEGINSNGGEFDHLRAYLRAHLTWNPTMTEEEYYALMDEFMADWYGDAAPILREYMNILYDGSRVSCTDMYTPMYTFFQTDAEEGGTSVNQEIMTQCQDLLNQAFALETLTQEQYDRVEYSALHFMVVRYSYFPKGDRNEKKALLDKINELRGRYAI
;
A
#
# COMPACT_ATOMS: atom_id res chain seq x y z
N MET A 1 4.69 -42.03 5.29
CA MET A 1 3.77 -41.92 6.45
C MET A 1 3.67 -40.51 7.05
N LYS A 2 4.75 -39.72 7.23
CA LYS A 2 4.64 -38.34 7.79
C LYS A 2 4.01 -37.31 6.81
N LYS A 3 4.20 -37.46 5.50
CA LYS A 3 3.59 -36.56 4.48
C LYS A 3 2.10 -36.84 4.24
N THR A 4 1.66 -38.07 4.40
CA THR A 4 0.25 -38.46 4.24
C THR A 4 -0.61 -38.04 5.44
N LEU A 5 0.00 -37.91 6.63
CA LEU A 5 -0.70 -37.47 7.84
C LEU A 5 -0.91 -35.94 7.84
N ALA A 6 0.03 -35.17 7.28
CA ALA A 6 -0.11 -33.71 7.14
C ALA A 6 -1.19 -33.32 6.13
N MET A 7 -1.31 -34.10 5.05
CA MET A 7 -2.34 -33.85 4.04
C MET A 7 -3.76 -34.20 4.52
N LEU A 8 -3.89 -35.21 5.39
CA LEU A 8 -5.17 -35.57 6.03
C LEU A 8 -5.59 -34.55 7.11
N LEU A 9 -4.65 -33.91 7.80
CA LEU A 9 -4.95 -32.82 8.74
C LEU A 9 -5.41 -31.54 8.05
N CYS A 10 -4.83 -31.18 6.91
CA CYS A 10 -5.27 -30.03 6.10
C CYS A 10 -6.69 -30.23 5.52
N VAL A 11 -7.03 -31.44 5.07
CA VAL A 11 -8.38 -31.77 4.56
C VAL A 11 -9.41 -31.79 5.69
N ALA A 12 -9.02 -32.19 6.91
CA ALA A 12 -9.92 -32.18 8.07
C ALA A 12 -10.18 -30.76 8.59
N MET A 13 -9.24 -29.82 8.47
CA MET A 13 -9.45 -28.40 8.81
C MET A 13 -10.35 -27.69 7.79
N LEU A 14 -10.25 -28.02 6.50
CA LEU A 14 -11.12 -27.48 5.46
C LEU A 14 -12.56 -27.99 5.55
N LEU A 15 -12.78 -29.22 6.04
CA LEU A 15 -14.14 -29.76 6.25
C LEU A 15 -14.79 -29.25 7.55
N ALA A 16 -14.03 -28.78 8.52
CA ALA A 16 -14.56 -28.22 9.75
C ALA A 16 -15.09 -26.78 9.58
N GLN A 17 -14.68 -26.06 8.54
CA GLN A 17 -15.18 -24.72 8.23
C GLN A 17 -16.49 -24.72 7.41
N LEU A 18 -16.90 -25.88 6.86
CA LEU A 18 -18.14 -26.02 6.06
C LEU A 18 -19.40 -26.42 6.87
N VAL A 19 -19.28 -26.58 8.19
CA VAL A 19 -20.40 -27.05 9.05
C VAL A 19 -20.98 -25.93 9.96
N ALA A 20 -20.48 -24.73 9.90
CA ALA A 20 -20.84 -23.65 10.83
C ALA A 20 -21.83 -22.59 10.28
N CYS A 21 -22.49 -22.80 9.16
CA CYS A 21 -23.55 -21.89 8.67
C CYS A 21 -24.77 -22.65 8.18
N THR A 22 -25.65 -23.03 9.11
CA THR A 22 -27.08 -23.25 8.83
C THR A 22 -27.90 -22.35 9.75
N PRO A 23 -28.78 -21.49 9.22
CA PRO A 23 -29.69 -20.70 10.05
C PRO A 23 -30.77 -21.59 10.63
N SER A 24 -31.07 -21.46 11.92
CA SER A 24 -32.24 -22.03 12.56
C SER A 24 -33.45 -21.14 12.28
N GLU A 25 -34.46 -21.72 11.67
CA GLU A 25 -35.83 -21.19 11.65
C GLU A 25 -36.40 -21.19 13.07
N ASP A 26 -37.12 -20.12 13.37
CA ASP A 26 -38.19 -19.90 14.34
C ASP A 26 -37.97 -18.68 15.23
N ASP A 27 -38.61 -17.55 14.88
CA ASP A 27 -39.59 -16.87 15.74
C ASP A 27 -40.40 -15.79 14.98
N PRO A 28 -41.70 -15.63 15.23
CA PRO A 28 -42.59 -14.81 14.44
C PRO A 28 -43.01 -13.50 15.11
N LEU A 29 -43.47 -12.56 14.26
CA LEU A 29 -44.35 -11.44 14.57
C LEU A 29 -43.72 -10.12 15.06
N HIS A 30 -43.64 -9.15 14.12
CA HIS A 30 -44.36 -7.89 14.32
C HIS A 30 -44.69 -7.20 13.00
N THR A 31 -45.98 -7.18 12.68
CA THR A 31 -46.65 -6.32 11.68
C THR A 31 -46.73 -4.90 12.21
N THR A 32 -46.29 -3.92 11.42
CA THR A 32 -46.87 -2.57 11.46
C THR A 32 -46.92 -1.97 10.06
N GLU A 33 -48.12 -1.48 9.79
CA GLU A 33 -48.69 -0.98 8.56
C GLU A 33 -47.95 0.25 7.98
N SER A 34 -47.92 0.32 6.66
CA SER A 34 -47.63 1.53 5.88
C SER A 34 -48.81 2.52 5.94
N PRO A 35 -48.56 3.82 5.93
CA PRO A 35 -49.57 4.77 5.48
C PRO A 35 -49.34 5.18 4.03
N THR A 36 -50.42 5.18 3.30
CA THR A 36 -50.67 5.56 1.93
C THR A 36 -50.49 7.07 1.65
N SER A 37 -49.93 7.36 0.47
CA SER A 37 -50.38 8.35 -0.53
C SER A 37 -50.63 9.80 -0.12
N ALA A 38 -49.86 10.70 -0.73
CA ALA A 38 -50.38 11.99 -1.20
C ALA A 38 -49.57 12.51 -2.41
N ALA A 39 -50.26 12.57 -3.53
CA ALA A 39 -50.28 13.53 -4.65
C ALA A 39 -48.97 14.24 -5.10
N THR A 40 -48.64 14.01 -6.36
CA THR A 40 -47.84 14.80 -7.27
C THR A 40 -48.43 16.22 -7.53
N PRO A 41 -47.59 17.19 -7.88
CA PRO A 41 -47.95 18.11 -8.93
C PRO A 41 -46.96 18.01 -10.12
N ASP A 42 -47.59 18.04 -11.31
CA ASP A 42 -46.99 18.18 -12.61
C ASP A 42 -46.02 19.37 -12.68
N THR A 43 -44.86 19.18 -13.28
CA THR A 43 -44.11 20.24 -13.93
C THR A 43 -43.52 19.74 -15.24
N GLU A 44 -43.81 20.52 -16.25
CA GLU A 44 -43.55 20.35 -17.67
C GLU A 44 -42.06 20.09 -17.97
N ALA A 45 -41.84 19.25 -18.97
CA ALA A 45 -40.56 19.02 -19.61
C ALA A 45 -40.12 20.23 -20.44
N PRO A 46 -38.83 20.62 -20.41
CA PRO A 46 -38.31 21.53 -21.42
C PRO A 46 -37.90 20.75 -22.68
N THR A 47 -38.32 21.30 -23.79
CA THR A 47 -38.11 20.93 -25.18
C THR A 47 -36.61 20.84 -25.55
N ASP A 48 -36.32 19.87 -26.39
CA ASP A 48 -35.07 19.62 -27.09
C ASP A 48 -34.46 20.89 -27.71
N ALA A 49 -33.28 21.26 -27.30
CA ALA A 49 -32.37 22.09 -28.05
C ALA A 49 -31.33 21.20 -28.73
N VAL A 50 -31.48 21.03 -30.02
CA VAL A 50 -30.46 20.45 -30.91
C VAL A 50 -29.23 21.34 -30.84
N VAL A 51 -28.16 20.89 -30.20
CA VAL A 51 -26.85 21.53 -30.29
C VAL A 51 -26.20 21.02 -31.57
N ASP A 52 -26.05 21.92 -32.52
CA ASP A 52 -25.27 21.70 -33.73
C ASP A 52 -23.79 21.53 -33.34
N VAL A 53 -23.28 20.31 -33.41
CA VAL A 53 -21.86 20.01 -33.17
C VAL A 53 -21.12 20.43 -34.44
N THR A 54 -20.60 21.65 -34.43
CA THR A 54 -19.56 22.04 -35.37
C THR A 54 -18.33 21.19 -35.10
N THR A 55 -17.96 20.36 -36.06
CA THR A 55 -16.64 19.69 -36.12
C THR A 55 -15.56 20.77 -36.12
N GLU A 56 -14.97 21.02 -34.98
CA GLU A 56 -13.65 21.68 -34.91
C GLU A 56 -12.63 20.74 -35.57
N GLU A 57 -11.98 21.26 -36.60
CA GLU A 57 -10.80 20.62 -37.19
C GLU A 57 -9.80 20.35 -36.07
N ILE A 58 -9.44 19.07 -35.87
CA ILE A 58 -8.33 18.66 -35.02
C ILE A 58 -7.09 19.30 -35.68
N THR A 59 -6.65 20.42 -35.12
CA THR A 59 -5.31 20.95 -35.38
C THR A 59 -4.32 19.86 -35.04
N GLU A 60 -3.52 19.46 -36.04
CA GLU A 60 -2.36 18.58 -35.82
C GLU A 60 -1.58 19.10 -34.60
N ALA A 61 -1.45 18.26 -33.59
CA ALA A 61 -0.59 18.56 -32.43
C ALA A 61 0.79 18.93 -32.99
N GLU A 62 1.27 20.10 -32.64
CA GLU A 62 2.66 20.47 -32.90
C GLU A 62 3.53 19.35 -32.31
N THR A 63 4.23 18.60 -33.16
CA THR A 63 5.21 17.62 -32.75
C THR A 63 6.29 18.37 -32.01
N GLU A 64 6.34 18.24 -30.70
CA GLU A 64 7.46 18.75 -29.89
C GLU A 64 8.78 18.26 -30.50
N ALA A 65 9.75 19.15 -30.58
CA ALA A 65 11.08 18.76 -31.05
C ALA A 65 11.63 17.65 -30.14
N PRO A 66 12.27 16.61 -30.71
CA PRO A 66 12.81 15.53 -29.89
C PRO A 66 13.76 16.10 -28.84
N LEU A 67 13.62 15.63 -27.60
CA LEU A 67 14.52 16.01 -26.52
C LEU A 67 15.98 15.74 -26.92
N PRO A 68 16.93 16.58 -26.51
CA PRO A 68 18.35 16.32 -26.72
C PRO A 68 18.72 14.96 -26.11
N GLU A 69 19.86 14.40 -26.55
CA GLU A 69 20.40 13.17 -25.93
C GLU A 69 20.53 13.34 -24.42
N PRO A 70 20.26 12.29 -23.63
CA PRO A 70 20.37 12.36 -22.19
C PRO A 70 21.79 12.72 -21.76
N GLY A 71 21.90 13.68 -20.87
CA GLY A 71 23.17 14.11 -20.30
C GLY A 71 23.00 14.57 -18.86
N LEU A 72 24.02 14.39 -18.04
CA LEU A 72 24.03 14.87 -16.66
C LEU A 72 25.34 15.58 -16.35
N THR A 73 25.24 16.84 -15.91
CA THR A 73 26.38 17.59 -15.40
C THR A 73 26.19 17.91 -13.92
N ILE A 74 27.26 17.88 -13.17
CA ILE A 74 27.31 18.17 -11.73
C ILE A 74 28.39 19.27 -11.52
N GLY A 75 28.00 20.41 -10.96
CA GLY A 75 28.90 21.56 -10.83
C GLY A 75 29.51 22.02 -12.18
N GLY A 76 28.79 21.79 -13.29
CA GLY A 76 29.26 22.09 -14.65
C GLY A 76 30.17 21.02 -15.27
N THR A 77 30.51 19.93 -14.58
CA THR A 77 31.35 18.84 -15.06
C THR A 77 30.47 17.65 -15.49
N ASP A 78 30.79 17.03 -16.64
CA ASP A 78 30.06 15.85 -17.15
C ASP A 78 30.21 14.65 -16.20
N ILE A 79 29.12 13.89 -16.01
CA ILE A 79 29.09 12.73 -15.09
C ILE A 79 30.20 11.72 -15.38
N SER A 80 30.63 11.56 -16.63
CA SER A 80 31.67 10.59 -17.00
C SER A 80 33.06 10.90 -16.40
N ALA A 81 33.26 12.11 -15.89
CA ALA A 81 34.52 12.52 -15.23
C ALA A 81 34.53 12.16 -13.72
N PHE A 82 33.42 11.69 -13.17
CA PHE A 82 33.29 11.45 -11.74
C PHE A 82 33.79 10.09 -11.29
N THR A 83 34.22 10.05 -10.04
CA THR A 83 34.52 8.81 -9.29
C THR A 83 33.54 8.69 -8.13
N VAL A 84 32.96 7.52 -7.94
CA VAL A 84 32.06 7.28 -6.81
C VAL A 84 32.88 6.96 -5.55
N VAL A 85 32.57 7.66 -4.46
CA VAL A 85 33.22 7.47 -3.15
C VAL A 85 32.22 6.89 -2.15
N ARG A 86 32.62 5.84 -1.47
CA ARG A 86 31.84 5.22 -0.39
C ARG A 86 32.73 4.85 0.80
N SER A 87 32.13 4.66 1.97
CA SER A 87 32.87 4.04 3.10
C SER A 87 33.28 2.60 2.77
N ALA A 88 34.41 2.17 3.29
CA ALA A 88 34.83 0.77 3.25
C ALA A 88 33.80 -0.14 3.95
N ASP A 89 33.13 0.39 5.00
CA ASP A 89 32.14 -0.32 5.83
C ASP A 89 30.70 -0.15 5.33
N MET A 90 30.49 0.36 4.09
CA MET A 90 29.15 0.52 3.53
C MET A 90 28.36 -0.80 3.60
N PRO A 91 27.15 -0.81 4.16
CA PRO A 91 26.31 -2.01 4.29
C PRO A 91 26.07 -2.73 2.96
N ALA A 92 26.05 -4.04 2.98
CA ALA A 92 25.99 -4.86 1.76
C ALA A 92 24.75 -4.57 0.88
N GLY A 93 23.59 -4.27 1.49
CA GLY A 93 22.39 -3.87 0.74
C GLY A 93 22.58 -2.53 0.02
N GLN A 94 23.24 -1.55 0.65
CA GLN A 94 23.57 -0.29 -0.01
C GLN A 94 24.57 -0.49 -1.16
N VAL A 95 25.56 -1.38 -0.99
CA VAL A 95 26.51 -1.74 -2.07
C VAL A 95 25.79 -2.36 -3.27
N THR A 96 24.79 -3.21 -3.02
CA THR A 96 23.98 -3.81 -4.09
C THR A 96 23.23 -2.73 -4.87
N VAL A 97 22.60 -1.76 -4.19
CA VAL A 97 21.89 -0.65 -4.85
C VAL A 97 22.86 0.28 -5.56
N LEU A 98 24.03 0.54 -5.00
CA LEU A 98 25.09 1.31 -5.66
C LEU A 98 25.53 0.65 -6.96
N ASN A 99 25.76 -0.66 -6.97
CA ASN A 99 26.14 -1.37 -8.18
C ASN A 99 25.03 -1.28 -9.26
N PHE A 100 23.76 -1.34 -8.84
CA PHE A 100 22.65 -1.12 -9.76
C PHE A 100 22.62 0.31 -10.31
N LEU A 101 22.86 1.34 -9.47
CA LEU A 101 23.01 2.74 -9.92
C LEU A 101 24.13 2.89 -10.96
N LEU A 102 25.28 2.27 -10.74
CA LEU A 102 26.41 2.32 -11.69
C LEU A 102 26.06 1.66 -13.03
N GLU A 103 25.30 0.56 -13.00
CA GLU A 103 24.80 -0.09 -14.22
C GLU A 103 23.81 0.81 -14.97
N GLN A 104 22.93 1.54 -14.24
CA GLN A 104 22.02 2.49 -14.86
C GLN A 104 22.77 3.71 -15.44
N ILE A 105 23.79 4.24 -14.77
CA ILE A 105 24.63 5.31 -15.29
C ILE A 105 25.29 4.87 -16.61
N LYS A 106 25.82 3.65 -16.65
CA LYS A 106 26.39 3.08 -17.87
C LYS A 106 25.34 2.93 -18.98
N THR A 107 24.14 2.48 -18.63
CA THR A 107 23.05 2.27 -19.61
C THR A 107 22.57 3.61 -20.19
N VAL A 108 22.35 4.62 -19.35
CA VAL A 108 21.76 5.91 -19.78
C VAL A 108 22.81 6.83 -20.44
N TYR A 109 24.02 6.91 -19.87
CA TYR A 109 25.04 7.88 -20.30
C TYR A 109 26.26 7.25 -20.98
N GLY A 110 26.36 5.90 -21.03
CA GLY A 110 27.54 5.21 -21.56
C GLY A 110 28.79 5.36 -20.67
N ALA A 111 28.67 5.89 -19.45
CA ALA A 111 29.78 6.19 -18.57
C ALA A 111 30.04 5.06 -17.57
N GLU A 112 31.29 4.59 -17.47
CA GLU A 112 31.74 3.65 -16.44
C GLU A 112 32.47 4.40 -15.34
N LEU A 113 31.85 4.60 -14.18
CA LEU A 113 32.44 5.35 -13.08
C LEU A 113 33.31 4.44 -12.19
N PRO A 114 34.57 4.84 -11.90
CA PRO A 114 35.37 4.16 -10.88
C PRO A 114 34.71 4.27 -9.49
N VAL A 115 34.94 3.26 -8.64
CA VAL A 115 34.52 3.29 -7.23
C VAL A 115 35.74 3.18 -6.35
N ILE A 116 35.88 4.13 -5.43
CA ILE A 116 36.94 4.13 -4.42
C ILE A 116 36.33 4.15 -2.99
N THR A 117 37.14 3.79 -2.03
CA THR A 117 36.82 3.99 -0.61
C THR A 117 37.29 5.36 -0.13
N ASP A 118 36.67 5.86 0.93
CA ASP A 118 36.88 7.22 1.43
C ASP A 118 38.26 7.50 2.04
N ASP A 119 39.15 6.50 2.09
CA ASP A 119 40.59 6.66 2.36
C ASP A 119 41.39 7.14 1.14
N GLN A 120 40.76 7.20 -0.03
CA GLN A 120 41.33 7.73 -1.30
C GLN A 120 40.57 8.99 -1.72
N THR A 121 41.10 9.76 -2.68
CA THR A 121 40.50 10.98 -3.22
C THR A 121 40.56 11.00 -4.74
N ALA A 122 39.58 11.66 -5.37
CA ALA A 122 39.52 11.93 -6.79
C ALA A 122 39.30 13.45 -7.04
N GLU A 123 39.39 13.90 -8.28
CA GLU A 123 39.19 15.29 -8.66
C GLU A 123 37.72 15.71 -8.62
N HIS A 124 36.83 14.79 -9.04
CA HIS A 124 35.37 14.96 -9.02
C HIS A 124 34.75 13.73 -8.37
N GLU A 125 33.96 13.93 -7.31
CA GLU A 125 33.47 12.85 -6.50
C GLU A 125 31.92 12.82 -6.44
N ILE A 126 31.30 11.62 -6.57
CA ILE A 126 29.94 11.35 -6.13
C ILE A 126 30.04 10.58 -4.82
N ILE A 127 29.76 11.26 -3.73
CA ILE A 127 29.93 10.76 -2.36
C ILE A 127 28.60 10.17 -1.89
N ILE A 128 28.58 8.86 -1.60
CA ILE A 128 27.36 8.15 -1.23
C ILE A 128 27.40 7.63 0.20
N GLY A 129 26.39 8.00 0.98
CA GLY A 129 26.20 7.58 2.36
C GLY A 129 27.09 8.32 3.36
N THR A 130 27.53 7.61 4.40
CA THR A 130 28.41 8.16 5.43
C THR A 130 29.85 7.92 5.05
N THR A 131 30.64 8.99 4.88
CA THR A 131 32.07 8.96 4.54
C THR A 131 32.83 9.96 5.43
N ASN A 132 34.15 10.05 5.23
CA ASN A 132 35.01 11.04 5.89
C ASN A 132 35.00 12.41 5.18
N ARG A 133 34.23 12.58 4.10
CA ARG A 133 34.13 13.87 3.39
C ARG A 133 33.35 14.87 4.23
N GLN A 134 33.83 16.13 4.23
CA GLN A 134 33.24 17.23 5.01
C GLN A 134 32.62 18.27 4.08
N SER A 135 31.34 18.60 4.29
CA SER A 135 30.66 19.70 3.64
C SER A 135 29.72 20.37 4.64
N THR A 136 29.84 21.66 4.82
CA THR A 136 28.94 22.45 5.68
C THR A 136 27.53 22.50 5.07
N ALA A 137 27.44 22.58 3.74
CA ALA A 137 26.15 22.55 3.05
C ALA A 137 25.42 21.22 3.30
N LEU A 138 26.12 20.08 3.22
CA LEU A 138 25.57 18.77 3.52
C LEU A 138 25.10 18.65 4.98
N GLU A 139 25.90 19.11 5.95
CA GLU A 139 25.52 19.03 7.37
C GLU A 139 24.26 19.87 7.66
N ASN A 140 24.12 21.05 7.04
CA ASN A 140 22.91 21.84 7.13
C ASN A 140 21.71 21.10 6.53
N ALA A 141 21.84 20.58 5.31
CA ALA A 141 20.79 19.81 4.64
C ALA A 141 20.38 18.56 5.44
N ARG A 142 21.35 17.81 5.99
CA ARG A 142 21.08 16.64 6.84
C ARG A 142 20.29 16.96 8.09
N SER A 143 20.48 18.15 8.68
CA SER A 143 19.74 18.58 9.87
C SER A 143 18.23 18.80 9.64
N GLU A 144 17.82 18.96 8.37
CA GLU A 144 16.43 19.14 7.96
C GLU A 144 15.73 17.81 7.65
N ILE A 145 16.48 16.72 7.50
CA ILE A 145 15.94 15.41 7.17
C ILE A 145 15.06 14.90 8.33
N ARG A 146 13.86 14.47 7.98
CA ARG A 146 12.95 13.74 8.87
C ARG A 146 12.81 12.29 8.39
N TYR A 147 12.60 11.39 9.34
CA TYR A 147 12.38 9.95 9.09
C TYR A 147 13.48 9.33 8.22
N ASP A 148 13.09 8.66 7.15
CA ASP A 148 13.98 7.99 6.19
C ASP A 148 14.31 8.86 4.97
N GLY A 149 14.24 10.17 5.12
CA GLY A 149 14.59 11.11 4.07
C GLY A 149 16.09 11.09 3.73
N TYR A 150 16.42 11.85 2.71
CA TYR A 150 17.79 12.02 2.24
C TYR A 150 18.09 13.50 1.92
N ALA A 151 19.36 13.81 1.71
CA ALA A 151 19.84 15.06 1.13
C ALA A 151 20.74 14.77 -0.05
N MET A 152 20.56 15.53 -1.14
CA MET A 152 21.49 15.64 -2.26
C MET A 152 22.01 17.06 -2.32
N VAL A 153 23.34 17.21 -2.34
CA VAL A 153 23.99 18.53 -2.31
C VAL A 153 25.16 18.54 -3.29
N VAL A 154 25.26 19.59 -4.08
CA VAL A 154 26.47 19.88 -4.87
C VAL A 154 27.26 20.97 -4.14
N ASP A 155 28.45 20.65 -3.68
CA ASP A 155 29.34 21.55 -2.93
C ASP A 155 30.79 21.31 -3.33
N GLY A 156 31.47 22.37 -3.80
CA GLY A 156 32.84 22.31 -4.27
C GLY A 156 33.06 21.51 -5.55
N GLY A 157 32.03 21.36 -6.38
CA GLY A 157 32.05 20.58 -7.62
C GLY A 157 31.74 19.07 -7.41
N ASP A 158 31.54 18.63 -6.16
CA ASP A 158 31.22 17.24 -5.80
C ASP A 158 29.74 17.07 -5.49
N LEU A 159 29.18 15.88 -5.78
CA LEU A 159 27.80 15.51 -5.41
C LEU A 159 27.78 14.63 -4.17
N TYR A 160 27.02 15.02 -3.18
CA TYR A 160 26.75 14.24 -1.98
C TYR A 160 25.33 13.66 -2.01
N ILE A 161 25.18 12.36 -1.81
CA ILE A 161 23.89 11.67 -1.58
C ILE A 161 23.98 11.05 -0.20
N ALA A 162 23.34 11.65 0.80
CA ALA A 162 23.45 11.24 2.19
C ALA A 162 22.10 11.23 2.91
N ALA A 163 22.04 10.54 4.04
CA ALA A 163 20.86 10.44 4.87
C ALA A 163 21.25 10.28 6.34
N THR A 164 20.22 10.28 7.23
CA THR A 164 20.39 9.99 8.66
C THR A 164 20.21 8.51 8.98
N THR A 165 19.64 7.72 8.05
CA THR A 165 19.42 6.28 8.18
C THR A 165 20.02 5.53 6.98
N GLY A 166 20.34 4.26 7.15
CA GLY A 166 20.90 3.45 6.06
C GLY A 166 19.91 3.22 4.93
N ARG A 167 18.61 3.08 5.23
CA ARG A 167 17.55 3.00 4.22
C ARG A 167 17.34 4.34 3.49
N GLY A 168 17.50 5.46 4.17
CA GLY A 168 17.48 6.78 3.53
C GLY A 168 18.56 6.94 2.46
N VAL A 169 19.75 6.34 2.64
CA VAL A 169 20.80 6.31 1.60
C VAL A 169 20.31 5.51 0.37
N VAL A 170 19.64 4.37 0.58
CA VAL A 170 19.02 3.60 -0.52
C VAL A 170 18.01 4.45 -1.26
N TYR A 171 17.11 5.13 -0.55
CA TYR A 171 16.09 5.98 -1.17
C TYR A 171 16.67 7.19 -1.90
N GLY A 172 17.74 7.79 -1.38
CA GLY A 172 18.46 8.83 -2.10
C GLY A 172 19.04 8.34 -3.44
N MET A 173 19.64 7.14 -3.46
CA MET A 173 20.11 6.56 -4.72
C MET A 173 18.95 6.22 -5.67
N THR A 174 17.79 5.74 -5.17
CA THR A 174 16.64 5.46 -6.02
C THR A 174 16.05 6.72 -6.63
N ASP A 175 15.85 7.76 -5.81
CA ASP A 175 15.30 9.03 -6.28
C ASP A 175 16.28 9.76 -7.22
N PHE A 176 17.58 9.59 -7.03
CA PHE A 176 18.57 10.08 -8.00
C PHE A 176 18.37 9.44 -9.38
N MET A 177 18.17 8.11 -9.43
CA MET A 177 17.91 7.41 -10.69
C MET A 177 16.56 7.81 -11.30
N GLU A 178 15.51 7.92 -10.49
CA GLU A 178 14.15 8.23 -10.97
C GLU A 178 14.04 9.69 -11.45
N ASN A 179 14.52 10.64 -10.65
CA ASN A 179 14.27 12.06 -10.86
C ASN A 179 15.26 12.74 -11.84
N TYR A 180 16.52 12.27 -11.88
CA TYR A 180 17.56 12.93 -12.67
C TYR A 180 18.05 12.10 -13.87
N MET A 181 17.86 10.77 -13.81
CA MET A 181 18.30 9.89 -14.89
C MET A 181 17.14 9.33 -15.71
N GLY A 182 15.89 9.57 -15.28
CA GLY A 182 14.69 9.06 -15.95
C GLY A 182 14.54 7.54 -15.89
N VAL A 183 15.21 6.88 -14.93
CA VAL A 183 15.04 5.43 -14.71
C VAL A 183 13.70 5.17 -14.04
N ARG A 184 12.99 4.13 -14.47
CA ARG A 184 11.77 3.64 -13.82
C ARG A 184 12.04 2.26 -13.24
N LEU A 185 11.89 2.15 -11.93
CA LEU A 185 12.26 0.96 -11.17
C LEU A 185 11.05 0.04 -10.99
N TYR A 186 10.86 -0.93 -11.87
CA TYR A 186 9.71 -1.84 -11.82
C TYR A 186 10.02 -3.13 -11.05
N THR A 187 11.07 -3.86 -11.46
CA THR A 187 11.55 -5.09 -10.82
C THR A 187 13.07 -5.20 -10.93
N GLN A 188 13.66 -6.17 -10.26
CA GLN A 188 15.10 -6.45 -10.35
C GLN A 188 15.60 -6.71 -11.78
N THR A 189 14.75 -7.29 -12.60
CA THR A 189 15.11 -7.70 -13.97
C THR A 189 14.57 -6.76 -15.05
N PHE A 190 13.79 -5.76 -14.67
CA PHE A 190 13.16 -4.87 -15.63
C PHE A 190 13.06 -3.42 -15.09
N ALA A 191 13.74 -2.51 -15.75
CA ALA A 191 13.67 -1.07 -15.55
C ALA A 191 13.29 -0.37 -16.85
N GLY A 192 12.46 0.66 -16.73
CA GLY A 192 12.16 1.57 -17.84
C GLY A 192 13.15 2.73 -17.88
N HIS A 193 13.25 3.36 -19.04
CA HIS A 193 14.12 4.53 -19.22
C HIS A 193 13.37 5.62 -19.98
N ARG A 194 13.40 6.84 -19.46
CA ARG A 194 12.86 8.05 -20.09
C ARG A 194 13.99 8.98 -20.46
N ASN A 195 13.90 9.56 -21.63
CA ASN A 195 14.84 10.61 -22.00
C ASN A 195 14.49 11.89 -21.22
N THR A 196 15.35 12.28 -20.29
CA THR A 196 15.21 13.51 -19.50
C THR A 196 15.82 14.72 -20.21
N GLY A 197 16.44 14.54 -21.39
CA GLY A 197 17.31 15.55 -21.97
C GLY A 197 18.56 15.79 -21.13
N ALA A 198 19.12 16.99 -21.26
CA ALA A 198 20.28 17.39 -20.48
C ALA A 198 19.85 17.92 -19.11
N VAL A 199 20.28 17.25 -18.04
CA VAL A 199 20.07 17.66 -16.64
C VAL A 199 21.35 18.29 -16.10
N ALA A 200 21.24 19.42 -15.39
CA ALA A 200 22.36 20.10 -14.73
C ALA A 200 22.08 20.28 -13.24
N LEU A 201 22.91 19.70 -12.41
CA LEU A 201 22.97 19.96 -10.97
C LEU A 201 24.05 21.00 -10.71
N GLU A 202 23.65 22.27 -10.63
CA GLU A 202 24.57 23.40 -10.51
C GLU A 202 25.28 23.44 -9.15
N GLU A 203 26.39 24.13 -9.05
CA GLU A 203 27.05 24.38 -7.78
C GLU A 203 26.11 25.06 -6.78
N GLY A 204 26.03 24.54 -5.54
CA GLY A 204 25.10 24.97 -4.52
C GLY A 204 23.68 24.32 -4.63
N TYR A 205 23.49 23.42 -5.58
CA TYR A 205 22.25 22.63 -5.63
C TYR A 205 22.02 21.90 -4.32
N THR A 206 20.79 21.96 -3.80
CA THR A 206 20.39 21.25 -2.59
C THR A 206 18.97 20.74 -2.75
N ASP A 207 18.80 19.43 -2.58
CA ASP A 207 17.52 18.74 -2.50
C ASP A 207 17.46 17.97 -1.18
N VAL A 208 16.50 18.32 -0.32
CA VAL A 208 16.23 17.64 0.94
C VAL A 208 14.82 17.06 0.89
N TYR A 209 14.76 15.77 0.85
CA TYR A 209 13.47 15.07 0.84
C TYR A 209 13.20 14.35 2.17
N SER A 210 11.96 14.42 2.62
CA SER A 210 11.46 13.68 3.79
C SER A 210 10.07 13.15 3.49
N PRO A 211 9.85 11.83 3.56
CA PRO A 211 8.54 11.26 3.26
C PRO A 211 7.48 11.74 4.25
N VAL A 212 6.25 11.92 3.77
CA VAL A 212 5.11 12.31 4.62
C VAL A 212 4.78 11.22 5.64
N PHE A 213 4.89 9.96 5.22
CA PHE A 213 4.61 8.82 6.09
C PHE A 213 5.87 8.30 6.76
N GLU A 214 5.91 8.38 8.08
CA GLU A 214 6.97 7.82 8.93
C GLU A 214 7.06 6.30 8.77
N ALA A 215 5.90 5.62 8.86
CA ALA A 215 5.81 4.18 8.72
C ALA A 215 5.17 3.82 7.36
N ARG A 216 5.91 3.05 6.58
CA ARG A 216 5.50 2.57 5.27
C ARG A 216 5.65 1.07 5.23
N ARG A 217 4.51 0.38 5.26
CA ARG A 217 4.48 -1.08 5.23
C ARG A 217 3.43 -1.56 4.24
N THR A 218 3.82 -2.48 3.39
CA THR A 218 2.91 -3.18 2.51
C THR A 218 3.20 -4.67 2.59
N TRP A 219 2.14 -5.49 2.67
CA TRP A 219 2.23 -6.94 2.63
C TRP A 219 2.05 -7.51 1.22
N ILE A 220 2.22 -6.69 0.21
CA ILE A 220 2.39 -7.12 -1.18
C ILE A 220 3.86 -7.47 -1.50
N ASP A 221 4.67 -7.63 -0.47
CA ASP A 221 6.09 -8.01 -0.55
C ASP A 221 6.32 -9.44 -1.06
N ASN A 222 5.28 -10.27 -1.13
CA ASN A 222 5.34 -11.59 -1.73
C ASN A 222 5.50 -11.59 -3.27
N LEU A 223 5.38 -10.43 -3.94
CA LEU A 223 5.79 -10.25 -5.33
C LEU A 223 7.33 -10.25 -5.49
N TYR A 224 8.06 -10.01 -4.40
CA TYR A 224 9.50 -9.89 -4.38
C TYR A 224 10.12 -10.96 -3.49
N SER A 225 11.12 -11.66 -3.99
CA SER A 225 11.77 -12.76 -3.27
C SER A 225 12.90 -12.31 -2.35
N ASP A 226 13.54 -11.18 -2.66
CA ASP A 226 14.64 -10.63 -1.87
C ASP A 226 14.14 -9.51 -0.95
N PRO A 227 14.44 -9.56 0.36
CA PRO A 227 14.10 -8.48 1.28
C PRO A 227 14.64 -7.09 0.91
N LEU A 228 15.75 -7.01 0.17
CA LEU A 228 16.28 -5.75 -0.33
C LEU A 228 15.36 -5.14 -1.39
N GLU A 229 14.76 -5.96 -2.25
CA GLU A 229 13.79 -5.51 -3.25
C GLU A 229 12.58 -4.83 -2.61
N VAL A 230 12.08 -5.39 -1.50
CA VAL A 230 10.97 -4.81 -0.75
C VAL A 230 11.33 -3.40 -0.21
N VAL A 231 12.56 -3.21 0.26
CA VAL A 231 13.04 -1.89 0.69
C VAL A 231 13.24 -0.96 -0.51
N PHE A 232 13.84 -1.48 -1.56
CA PHE A 232 14.24 -0.71 -2.74
C PHE A 232 13.05 -0.30 -3.61
N TYR A 233 12.25 -1.26 -4.08
CA TYR A 233 11.13 -1.00 -5.00
C TYR A 233 9.86 -0.50 -4.27
N LEU A 234 9.54 -1.05 -3.11
CA LEU A 234 8.34 -0.66 -2.37
C LEU A 234 8.57 0.49 -1.38
N LYS A 235 9.83 0.93 -1.22
CA LYS A 235 10.22 1.96 -0.22
C LYS A 235 9.69 1.65 1.20
N ASN A 236 9.60 0.34 1.51
CA ASN A 236 9.09 -0.19 2.77
C ASN A 236 10.14 -0.05 3.88
N ASN A 237 9.73 0.29 5.09
CA ASN A 237 10.62 0.51 6.23
C ASN A 237 10.25 -0.30 7.48
N SER A 238 9.63 -1.46 7.33
CA SER A 238 9.20 -2.30 8.44
C SER A 238 10.04 -3.58 8.60
N ASP A 239 9.46 -4.76 8.45
CA ASP A 239 10.01 -6.04 8.95
C ASP A 239 11.22 -6.58 8.20
N THR A 240 11.37 -6.22 6.95
CA THR A 240 12.39 -6.76 6.04
C THR A 240 13.77 -6.11 6.22
N LEU A 241 13.85 -4.98 6.93
CA LEU A 241 15.07 -4.15 7.05
C LEU A 241 16.31 -4.92 7.47
N LYS A 242 16.19 -5.73 8.51
CA LYS A 242 17.34 -6.52 9.01
C LYS A 242 17.88 -7.49 7.98
N LYS A 243 16.99 -8.08 7.18
CA LYS A 243 17.37 -9.02 6.12
C LYS A 243 17.90 -8.30 4.88
N ALA A 244 17.42 -7.09 4.62
CA ALA A 244 17.86 -6.25 3.50
C ALA A 244 19.30 -5.73 3.67
N LYS A 245 19.86 -5.76 4.89
CA LYS A 245 21.25 -5.36 5.20
C LYS A 245 21.61 -3.95 4.73
N VAL A 246 20.69 -3.02 4.90
CA VAL A 246 20.90 -1.61 4.50
C VAL A 246 21.56 -0.76 5.57
N GLY A 247 21.90 -1.34 6.73
CA GLY A 247 22.52 -0.65 7.86
C GLY A 247 21.57 -0.41 9.04
N ASP A 248 20.27 -0.50 8.82
CA ASP A 248 19.25 -0.37 9.85
C ASP A 248 18.75 -1.76 10.28
N ASN A 249 18.56 -1.95 11.58
CA ASN A 249 18.13 -3.24 12.12
C ASN A 249 16.73 -3.18 12.74
N THR A 250 16.21 -1.97 12.99
CA THR A 250 14.96 -1.75 13.70
C THR A 250 13.91 -1.18 12.76
N PRO A 251 12.80 -1.88 12.53
CA PRO A 251 11.69 -1.35 11.76
C PRO A 251 11.04 -0.19 12.52
N VAL A 252 10.50 0.78 11.78
CA VAL A 252 9.76 1.91 12.36
C VAL A 252 8.54 1.42 13.13
N ARG A 253 7.95 0.30 12.69
CA ARG A 253 6.83 -0.37 13.34
C ARG A 253 7.12 -1.86 13.52
N ALA A 254 6.79 -2.40 14.71
CA ALA A 254 6.89 -3.83 14.98
C ALA A 254 5.85 -4.63 14.19
N ASN A 255 6.26 -5.85 13.80
CA ASN A 255 5.43 -6.78 13.03
C ASN A 255 4.60 -7.69 13.94
N SER A 256 3.54 -7.16 14.52
CA SER A 256 2.66 -7.99 15.35
C SER A 256 1.31 -7.32 15.50
N ASN A 257 0.23 -7.95 15.04
CA ASN A 257 -1.09 -7.32 15.04
C ASN A 257 -1.85 -7.58 16.34
N HIS A 258 -2.25 -8.81 16.60
CA HIS A 258 -3.10 -9.21 17.71
C HIS A 258 -2.23 -9.63 18.89
N THR A 259 -1.93 -8.72 19.82
CA THR A 259 -0.90 -8.95 20.84
C THR A 259 -1.40 -9.07 22.25
N ILE A 260 -2.64 -8.61 22.54
CA ILE A 260 -3.13 -8.49 23.92
C ILE A 260 -3.14 -9.84 24.67
N ASP A 261 -3.55 -10.92 23.98
CA ASP A 261 -3.63 -12.26 24.59
C ASP A 261 -2.24 -12.77 25.01
N ASN A 262 -1.22 -12.41 24.23
CA ASN A 262 0.17 -12.74 24.55
C ASN A 262 0.76 -11.81 25.63
N LEU A 263 0.41 -10.53 25.63
CA LEU A 263 0.86 -9.56 26.64
C LEU A 263 0.24 -9.86 28.00
N ALA A 264 -1.02 -10.27 28.02
CA ALA A 264 -1.76 -10.65 29.23
C ALA A 264 -1.51 -12.08 29.69
N LYS A 265 -0.64 -12.84 29.02
CA LYS A 265 -0.39 -14.25 29.27
C LYS A 265 0.18 -14.50 30.64
N VAL A 266 -0.46 -15.40 31.41
CA VAL A 266 -0.02 -15.84 32.73
C VAL A 266 0.32 -17.33 32.66
N ASP A 267 1.46 -17.73 33.19
CA ASP A 267 1.95 -19.13 33.27
C ASP A 267 1.92 -19.88 31.91
N GLY A 268 2.06 -19.14 30.82
CA GLY A 268 2.13 -19.71 29.49
C GLY A 268 0.77 -19.83 28.77
N GLU A 269 -0.35 -19.57 29.42
CA GLU A 269 -1.68 -19.61 28.83
C GLU A 269 -2.20 -18.22 28.44
N ALA A 270 -2.72 -18.09 27.20
CA ALA A 270 -3.37 -16.87 26.76
C ALA A 270 -4.66 -16.63 27.57
N GLN A 271 -4.88 -15.37 27.96
CA GLN A 271 -6.05 -14.94 28.69
C GLN A 271 -6.90 -14.02 27.83
N VAL A 272 -8.21 -14.17 27.85
CA VAL A 272 -9.13 -13.11 27.37
C VAL A 272 -9.13 -12.01 28.43
N PRO A 273 -8.52 -10.86 28.19
CA PRO A 273 -8.22 -9.94 29.27
C PRO A 273 -9.46 -9.14 29.70
N CYS A 274 -9.73 -9.13 31.02
CA CYS A 274 -10.58 -8.13 31.63
C CYS A 274 -9.76 -6.85 31.86
N LEU A 275 -9.98 -5.83 31.05
CA LEU A 275 -9.14 -4.61 31.05
C LEU A 275 -9.37 -3.70 32.28
N THR A 276 -10.35 -3.99 33.11
CA THR A 276 -10.56 -3.35 34.42
C THR A 276 -9.95 -4.16 35.57
N ASP A 277 -9.19 -5.22 35.28
CA ASP A 277 -8.53 -6.05 36.29
C ASP A 277 -7.08 -5.62 36.48
N GLU A 278 -6.72 -5.27 37.72
CA GLU A 278 -5.38 -4.79 38.07
C GLU A 278 -4.28 -5.87 37.87
N ALA A 279 -4.61 -7.15 38.01
CA ALA A 279 -3.64 -8.21 37.76
C ALA A 279 -3.34 -8.34 36.24
N VAL A 280 -4.36 -8.18 35.39
CA VAL A 280 -4.20 -8.12 33.94
C VAL A 280 -3.35 -6.91 33.55
N TYR A 281 -3.68 -5.73 34.11
CA TYR A 281 -2.90 -4.52 33.87
C TYR A 281 -1.42 -4.70 34.23
N ALA A 282 -1.14 -5.17 35.44
CA ALA A 282 0.22 -5.39 35.90
C ALA A 282 1.00 -6.39 35.02
N GLN A 283 0.32 -7.43 34.53
CA GLN A 283 0.93 -8.42 33.62
C GLN A 283 1.24 -7.83 32.25
N VAL A 284 0.32 -7.05 31.67
CA VAL A 284 0.55 -6.38 30.38
C VAL A 284 1.69 -5.37 30.48
N LEU A 285 1.71 -4.53 31.52
CA LEU A 285 2.80 -3.59 31.77
C LEU A 285 4.15 -4.32 31.91
N LYS A 286 4.20 -5.42 32.65
CA LYS A 286 5.40 -6.26 32.77
C LYS A 286 5.88 -6.78 31.41
N SER A 287 4.95 -7.23 30.57
CA SER A 287 5.25 -7.76 29.24
C SER A 287 5.75 -6.66 28.29
N VAL A 288 5.15 -5.47 28.32
CA VAL A 288 5.59 -4.30 27.55
C VAL A 288 6.98 -3.85 27.98
N ARG A 289 7.22 -3.72 29.28
CA ARG A 289 8.56 -3.39 29.80
C ARG A 289 9.61 -4.39 29.36
N LYS A 290 9.32 -5.69 29.47
CA LYS A 290 10.25 -6.72 29.00
C LYS A 290 10.61 -6.54 27.52
N LYS A 291 9.65 -6.23 26.65
CA LYS A 291 9.93 -5.98 25.23
C LYS A 291 10.84 -4.76 25.02
N LEU A 292 10.64 -3.71 25.79
CA LEU A 292 11.44 -2.49 25.74
C LEU A 292 12.86 -2.69 26.27
N ASP A 293 13.00 -3.47 27.33
CA ASP A 293 14.30 -3.77 27.96
C ASP A 293 15.11 -4.76 27.11
N ASP A 294 14.44 -5.72 26.46
CA ASP A 294 15.08 -6.68 25.55
C ASP A 294 15.55 -6.05 24.23
N ASN A 295 14.95 -4.92 23.81
CA ASN A 295 15.31 -4.21 22.58
C ASN A 295 15.30 -2.69 22.80
N LEU A 296 16.48 -2.14 23.04
CA LEU A 296 16.65 -0.71 23.35
C LEU A 296 16.38 0.23 22.17
N GLU A 297 16.45 -0.27 20.96
CA GLU A 297 16.20 0.52 19.74
C GLU A 297 14.72 0.59 19.37
N GLN A 298 13.90 -0.34 19.87
CA GLN A 298 12.48 -0.41 19.52
C GLN A 298 11.64 0.56 20.36
N ASN A 299 11.18 1.65 19.76
CA ASN A 299 10.39 2.68 20.46
C ASN A 299 8.87 2.61 20.16
N VAL A 300 8.41 1.69 19.31
CA VAL A 300 6.99 1.48 19.04
C VAL A 300 6.60 0.06 19.44
N ILE A 301 5.66 -0.06 20.38
CA ILE A 301 5.16 -1.35 20.89
C ILE A 301 3.70 -1.52 20.47
N GLN A 302 3.41 -2.63 19.80
CA GLN A 302 2.04 -3.00 19.46
C GLN A 302 1.29 -3.52 20.67
N VAL A 303 0.14 -2.90 20.97
CA VAL A 303 -0.89 -3.35 21.91
C VAL A 303 -2.20 -3.42 21.13
N GLY A 304 -2.48 -4.55 20.53
CA GLY A 304 -3.63 -4.77 19.65
C GLY A 304 -4.56 -5.83 20.23
N GLN A 305 -5.88 -5.62 20.09
CA GLN A 305 -6.90 -6.61 20.46
C GLN A 305 -6.78 -7.88 19.61
N GLY A 306 -7.37 -8.99 20.09
CA GLY A 306 -7.47 -10.23 19.33
C GLY A 306 -8.37 -10.06 18.12
N ASP A 307 -8.10 -10.80 17.06
CA ASP A 307 -8.99 -10.86 15.90
C ASP A 307 -10.31 -11.54 16.28
N GLY A 308 -11.44 -10.97 15.86
CA GLY A 308 -12.77 -11.41 16.30
C GLY A 308 -13.04 -11.17 17.79
N GLY A 309 -12.18 -10.41 18.49
CA GLY A 309 -12.29 -10.12 19.91
C GLY A 309 -13.58 -9.39 20.26
N GLN A 310 -14.05 -9.62 21.49
CA GLN A 310 -15.23 -8.96 22.04
C GLN A 310 -14.87 -8.27 23.36
N PRO A 311 -15.50 -7.15 23.69
CA PRO A 311 -15.28 -6.49 24.97
C PRO A 311 -15.72 -7.38 26.15
N CYS A 312 -14.99 -7.33 27.26
CA CYS A 312 -15.40 -7.98 28.50
C CYS A 312 -16.71 -7.37 29.02
N ARG A 313 -17.67 -8.23 29.39
CA ARG A 313 -19.01 -7.83 29.84
C ARG A 313 -19.20 -8.00 31.35
N CYS A 314 -18.12 -8.15 32.15
CA CYS A 314 -18.25 -8.18 33.59
C CYS A 314 -18.81 -6.86 34.15
N GLU A 315 -19.32 -6.88 35.38
CA GLU A 315 -19.95 -5.71 36.00
C GLU A 315 -19.09 -4.45 35.97
N ARG A 316 -17.78 -4.59 36.22
CA ARG A 316 -16.82 -3.45 36.18
C ARG A 316 -16.68 -2.88 34.78
N CYS A 317 -16.51 -3.75 33.75
CA CYS A 317 -16.40 -3.28 32.37
C CYS A 317 -17.71 -2.69 31.88
N ALA A 318 -18.85 -3.31 32.20
CA ALA A 318 -20.17 -2.81 31.82
C ALA A 318 -20.46 -1.42 32.41
N ALA A 319 -20.00 -1.14 33.64
CA ALA A 319 -20.12 0.18 34.24
C ALA A 319 -19.33 1.24 33.46
N VAL A 320 -18.11 0.95 33.03
CA VAL A 320 -17.30 1.84 32.16
C VAL A 320 -17.98 2.05 30.81
N HIS A 321 -18.48 0.98 30.18
CA HIS A 321 -19.19 1.07 28.89
C HIS A 321 -20.44 1.98 29.01
N ALA A 322 -21.18 1.84 30.11
CA ALA A 322 -22.35 2.69 30.35
C ALA A 322 -21.98 4.15 30.60
N GLU A 323 -20.87 4.43 31.30
CA GLU A 323 -20.37 5.76 31.58
C GLU A 323 -19.94 6.49 30.29
N TYR A 324 -19.24 5.80 29.41
CA TYR A 324 -18.73 6.37 28.16
C TYR A 324 -19.70 6.20 26.97
N GLY A 325 -20.71 5.37 27.09
CA GLY A 325 -21.71 5.11 26.05
C GLY A 325 -21.20 4.24 24.90
N THR A 326 -20.04 3.59 25.05
CA THR A 326 -19.43 2.76 24.03
C THR A 326 -18.72 1.54 24.61
N ASP A 327 -18.76 0.42 23.89
CA ASP A 327 -18.12 -0.84 24.29
C ASP A 327 -16.59 -0.83 24.19
N ASN A 328 -16.02 0.09 23.43
CA ASN A 328 -14.58 0.25 23.24
C ASN A 328 -13.91 1.09 24.35
N ALA A 329 -14.68 1.70 25.24
CA ALA A 329 -14.15 2.60 26.26
C ALA A 329 -13.12 1.93 27.18
N THR A 330 -13.36 0.68 27.64
CA THR A 330 -12.40 -0.05 28.48
C THR A 330 -11.06 -0.26 27.78
N TRP A 331 -11.07 -0.45 26.44
CA TRP A 331 -9.85 -0.63 25.65
C TRP A 331 -9.00 0.63 25.64
N PHE A 332 -9.56 1.72 25.26
CA PHE A 332 -8.82 2.99 25.10
C PHE A 332 -8.41 3.63 26.42
N LEU A 333 -9.22 3.49 27.49
CA LEU A 333 -8.83 3.91 28.84
C LEU A 333 -7.68 3.09 29.40
N PHE A 334 -7.71 1.76 29.21
CA PHE A 334 -6.61 0.88 29.55
C PHE A 334 -5.32 1.26 28.81
N LEU A 335 -5.43 1.54 27.53
CA LEU A 335 -4.30 1.89 26.69
C LEU A 335 -3.69 3.23 27.10
N ASN A 336 -4.50 4.28 27.36
CA ASN A 336 -4.01 5.57 27.85
C ASN A 336 -3.24 5.40 29.17
N ARG A 337 -3.84 4.70 30.15
CA ARG A 337 -3.17 4.41 31.43
C ARG A 337 -1.82 3.71 31.23
N LEU A 338 -1.77 2.72 30.36
CA LEU A 338 -0.55 1.98 30.04
C LEU A 338 0.50 2.89 29.39
N ALA A 339 0.07 3.73 28.44
CA ALA A 339 0.93 4.65 27.71
C ALA A 339 1.55 5.71 28.63
N ASP A 340 0.75 6.31 29.51
CA ASP A 340 1.20 7.31 30.47
C ASP A 340 2.22 6.71 31.47
N GLU A 341 1.96 5.49 31.96
CA GLU A 341 2.88 4.81 32.86
C GLU A 341 4.18 4.43 32.16
N VAL A 342 4.13 3.95 30.89
CA VAL A 342 5.33 3.65 30.10
C VAL A 342 6.14 4.91 29.85
N ALA A 343 5.51 6.04 29.50
CA ALA A 343 6.20 7.32 29.34
C ALA A 343 6.91 7.76 30.63
N SER A 344 6.27 7.56 31.79
CA SER A 344 6.85 7.87 33.09
C SER A 344 8.05 6.96 33.46
N LEU A 345 8.01 5.70 33.05
CA LEU A 345 9.08 4.73 33.31
C LEU A 345 10.30 4.88 32.37
N TYR A 346 10.09 5.44 31.19
CA TYR A 346 11.13 5.64 30.15
C TYR A 346 11.18 7.11 29.70
N PRO A 347 11.46 8.08 30.60
CA PRO A 347 11.36 9.51 30.28
C PRO A 347 12.34 9.98 29.19
N ASP A 348 13.47 9.29 29.04
CA ASP A 348 14.51 9.60 28.04
C ASP A 348 14.34 8.83 26.71
N ARG A 349 13.25 8.03 26.60
CA ARG A 349 12.92 7.26 25.38
C ARG A 349 11.56 7.69 24.83
N PRO A 350 11.47 8.04 23.54
CA PRO A 350 10.20 8.42 22.92
C PRO A 350 9.34 7.17 22.60
N VAL A 351 8.97 6.39 23.63
CA VAL A 351 8.20 5.16 23.47
C VAL A 351 6.75 5.51 23.12
N ARG A 352 6.25 4.93 22.06
CA ARG A 352 4.83 5.01 21.65
C ARG A 352 4.18 3.61 21.69
N LEU A 353 2.90 3.57 22.06
CA LEU A 353 2.08 2.37 21.96
C LEU A 353 1.16 2.50 20.74
N ILE A 354 1.14 1.51 19.86
CA ILE A 354 0.25 1.49 18.71
C ILE A 354 -0.89 0.49 18.93
N THR A 355 -2.11 0.90 18.66
CA THR A 355 -3.31 0.07 18.73
C THR A 355 -4.19 0.25 17.50
N TYR A 356 -5.20 -0.61 17.36
CA TYR A 356 -6.17 -0.54 16.28
C TYR A 356 -7.47 0.15 16.70
N SER A 357 -8.04 0.94 15.77
CA SER A 357 -9.47 1.18 15.66
C SER A 357 -10.00 0.13 14.66
N TYR A 358 -10.55 -0.99 15.17
CA TYR A 358 -10.86 -2.20 14.40
C TYR A 358 -11.96 -3.01 15.08
N GLN A 359 -12.95 -3.45 14.32
CA GLN A 359 -14.08 -4.23 14.85
C GLN A 359 -14.72 -3.55 16.08
N TYR A 360 -14.82 -4.23 17.26
CA TYR A 360 -15.46 -3.64 18.44
C TYR A 360 -14.72 -2.40 19.01
N THR A 361 -13.51 -2.12 18.56
CA THR A 361 -12.78 -0.91 18.94
C THR A 361 -12.91 0.21 17.90
N HIS A 362 -13.74 0.05 16.87
CA HIS A 362 -14.14 1.17 16.02
C HIS A 362 -14.87 2.25 16.82
N GLY A 363 -14.80 3.46 16.31
CA GLY A 363 -15.42 4.63 16.91
C GLY A 363 -14.60 5.27 18.03
N ILE A 364 -14.92 6.54 18.26
CA ILE A 364 -14.33 7.32 19.36
C ILE A 364 -15.02 6.93 20.66
N PRO A 365 -14.30 6.61 21.75
CA PRO A 365 -14.89 6.51 23.05
C PRO A 365 -15.62 7.81 23.39
N GLY A 366 -16.84 7.70 23.94
CA GLY A 366 -17.67 8.86 24.25
C GLY A 366 -17.15 9.67 25.44
N ASN A 367 -17.99 10.53 25.95
CA ASN A 367 -17.85 11.26 27.24
C ASN A 367 -16.52 12.02 27.41
N GLY A 368 -16.07 12.74 26.36
CA GLY A 368 -14.87 13.60 26.45
C GLY A 368 -13.55 12.84 26.54
N TYR A 369 -13.49 11.63 25.99
CA TYR A 369 -12.26 10.87 25.88
C TYR A 369 -11.16 11.68 25.14
N THR A 370 -9.92 11.55 25.61
CA THR A 370 -8.73 12.12 24.98
C THR A 370 -7.69 11.03 24.79
N VAL A 371 -6.88 11.12 23.73
CA VAL A 371 -5.80 10.18 23.44
C VAL A 371 -4.52 10.66 24.12
N SER A 372 -3.81 9.76 24.82
CA SER A 372 -2.49 10.07 25.40
C SER A 372 -1.46 10.38 24.31
N ASP A 373 -0.55 11.30 24.59
CA ASP A 373 0.41 11.87 23.64
C ASP A 373 1.34 10.84 22.96
N ASN A 374 1.50 9.69 23.58
CA ASN A 374 2.35 8.59 23.07
C ASN A 374 1.53 7.36 22.60
N VAL A 375 0.25 7.55 22.29
CA VAL A 375 -0.59 6.52 21.67
C VAL A 375 -0.74 6.79 20.18
N ILE A 376 -0.44 5.80 19.36
CA ILE A 376 -0.72 5.78 17.92
C ILE A 376 -2.02 5.01 17.70
N ILE A 377 -2.98 5.65 17.08
CA ILE A 377 -4.18 5.01 16.58
C ILE A 377 -3.94 4.54 15.14
N ASN A 378 -4.06 3.25 14.90
CA ASN A 378 -4.02 2.65 13.58
C ASN A 378 -5.44 2.32 13.14
N PHE A 379 -6.02 3.22 12.36
CA PHE A 379 -7.39 3.14 11.88
C PHE A 379 -7.51 2.09 10.77
N CYS A 380 -8.38 1.10 10.93
CA CYS A 380 -8.61 0.04 9.96
C CYS A 380 -9.81 0.36 9.06
N PHE A 381 -9.67 0.10 7.76
CA PHE A 381 -10.71 0.27 6.77
C PHE A 381 -11.49 -1.03 6.49
N ASP A 382 -11.72 -1.85 7.53
CA ASP A 382 -12.38 -3.16 7.42
C ASP A 382 -13.86 -3.07 7.04
N ASP A 383 -14.54 -1.98 7.35
CA ASP A 383 -15.94 -1.72 6.95
C ASP A 383 -16.08 -0.86 5.69
N ALA A 384 -14.96 -0.47 5.05
CA ALA A 384 -14.97 0.44 3.91
C ALA A 384 -15.37 -0.25 2.59
N CYS A 385 -15.86 0.55 1.66
CA CYS A 385 -16.05 0.16 0.27
C CYS A 385 -14.80 0.48 -0.54
N TYR A 386 -14.31 -0.50 -1.30
CA TYR A 386 -13.12 -0.37 -2.14
C TYR A 386 -13.41 -0.01 -3.61
N ASN A 387 -14.69 0.06 -4.00
CA ASN A 387 -15.10 0.53 -5.33
C ASN A 387 -15.13 2.06 -5.43
N HIS A 388 -15.23 2.76 -4.30
CA HIS A 388 -15.32 4.20 -4.22
C HIS A 388 -14.17 4.76 -3.39
N ALA A 389 -13.77 6.01 -3.64
CA ALA A 389 -12.81 6.69 -2.79
C ALA A 389 -13.30 6.72 -1.33
N PHE A 390 -12.38 6.59 -0.37
CA PHE A 390 -12.76 6.54 1.04
C PHE A 390 -13.40 7.84 1.55
N ASN A 391 -13.13 8.96 0.90
CA ASN A 391 -13.74 10.26 1.21
C ASN A 391 -14.99 10.57 0.36
N ASP A 392 -15.50 9.65 -0.45
CA ASP A 392 -16.70 9.87 -1.26
C ASP A 392 -17.94 10.04 -0.35
N PRO A 393 -18.55 11.24 -0.30
CA PRO A 393 -19.70 11.50 0.55
C PRO A 393 -20.97 10.79 0.08
N ASN A 394 -21.00 10.31 -1.16
CA ASN A 394 -22.14 9.61 -1.75
C ASN A 394 -22.08 8.10 -1.52
N CYS A 395 -20.92 7.56 -1.14
CA CYS A 395 -20.79 6.15 -0.79
C CYS A 395 -21.35 5.90 0.63
N PRO A 396 -22.44 5.12 0.77
CA PRO A 396 -23.08 4.90 2.08
C PRO A 396 -22.18 4.15 3.07
N LYS A 397 -21.20 3.38 2.59
CA LYS A 397 -20.20 2.72 3.45
C LYS A 397 -19.06 3.69 3.82
N ASN A 398 -18.53 4.46 2.85
CA ASN A 398 -17.33 5.26 3.09
C ASN A 398 -17.62 6.57 3.83
N ALA A 399 -18.78 7.18 3.64
CA ALA A 399 -19.11 8.45 4.32
C ALA A 399 -18.99 8.36 5.86
N PRO A 400 -19.54 7.33 6.56
CA PRO A 400 -19.35 7.19 8.00
C PRO A 400 -17.90 6.85 8.38
N VAL A 401 -17.21 6.00 7.62
CA VAL A 401 -15.80 5.64 7.85
C VAL A 401 -14.89 6.85 7.74
N ALA A 402 -15.09 7.70 6.70
CA ALA A 402 -14.37 8.95 6.54
C ALA A 402 -14.62 9.95 7.68
N ALA A 403 -15.86 10.03 8.16
CA ALA A 403 -16.19 10.86 9.30
C ALA A 403 -15.46 10.40 10.58
N GLU A 404 -15.39 9.10 10.82
CA GLU A 404 -14.69 8.52 11.96
C GLU A 404 -13.17 8.80 11.90
N LEU A 405 -12.52 8.59 10.76
CA LEU A 405 -11.09 8.92 10.60
C LEU A 405 -10.82 10.40 10.89
N LYS A 406 -11.69 11.30 10.42
CA LYS A 406 -11.59 12.75 10.70
C LYS A 406 -11.75 13.09 12.19
N GLU A 407 -12.57 12.34 12.93
CA GLU A 407 -12.68 12.52 14.38
C GLU A 407 -11.41 12.03 15.10
N TRP A 408 -10.85 10.88 14.73
CA TRP A 408 -9.56 10.43 15.25
C TRP A 408 -8.43 11.42 14.95
N ALA A 409 -8.42 12.01 13.75
CA ALA A 409 -7.46 13.05 13.37
C ALA A 409 -7.48 14.28 14.28
N LYS A 410 -8.64 14.63 14.86
CA LYS A 410 -8.76 15.73 15.83
C LYS A 410 -8.25 15.36 17.22
N LEU A 411 -8.30 14.08 17.57
CA LEU A 411 -7.95 13.60 18.92
C LEU A 411 -6.49 13.17 19.03
N CYS A 412 -5.93 12.63 17.96
CA CYS A 412 -4.55 12.17 17.95
C CYS A 412 -3.58 13.35 17.96
N LYS A 413 -2.47 13.20 18.70
CA LYS A 413 -1.34 14.09 18.55
C LYS A 413 -0.79 13.99 17.12
N ALA A 414 -0.22 15.08 16.62
CA ALA A 414 0.49 15.06 15.35
C ALA A 414 1.50 13.89 15.29
N ASP A 415 1.56 13.21 14.16
CA ASP A 415 2.37 12.02 13.90
C ASP A 415 1.88 10.70 14.55
N ASN A 416 0.72 10.69 15.23
CA ASN A 416 0.18 9.51 15.92
C ASN A 416 -1.12 8.95 15.31
N LEU A 417 -1.44 9.30 14.08
CA LEU A 417 -2.53 8.69 13.33
C LEU A 417 -1.96 7.87 12.17
N TYR A 418 -2.23 6.58 12.18
CA TYR A 418 -1.86 5.65 11.13
C TYR A 418 -3.12 5.03 10.53
N VAL A 419 -3.00 4.45 9.34
CA VAL A 419 -4.08 3.69 8.68
C VAL A 419 -3.63 2.27 8.36
N TYR A 420 -4.60 1.37 8.43
CA TYR A 420 -4.51 -0.01 8.00
C TYR A 420 -5.56 -0.20 6.89
N GLU A 421 -5.10 -0.37 5.67
CA GLU A 421 -5.97 -0.61 4.53
C GLU A 421 -5.78 -2.02 3.97
N TYR A 422 -6.82 -2.52 3.31
CA TYR A 422 -6.79 -3.82 2.65
C TYR A 422 -6.53 -3.58 1.16
N ALA A 423 -5.29 -3.86 0.74
CA ALA A 423 -4.84 -3.63 -0.64
C ALA A 423 -5.30 -4.73 -1.61
N TYR A 424 -6.01 -5.72 -1.08
CA TYR A 424 -6.47 -6.91 -1.78
C TYR A 424 -7.79 -7.41 -1.22
N ASN A 425 -8.56 -8.12 -2.06
CA ASN A 425 -9.71 -8.86 -1.59
C ASN A 425 -9.27 -10.03 -0.70
N CYS A 426 -9.67 -10.02 0.57
CA CYS A 426 -9.29 -11.04 1.55
C CYS A 426 -10.02 -12.37 1.32
N GLY A 427 -11.14 -12.37 0.58
CA GLY A 427 -11.91 -13.56 0.25
C GLY A 427 -11.32 -14.39 -0.89
N ASP A 428 -10.81 -13.71 -1.91
CA ASP A 428 -10.15 -14.36 -3.07
C ASP A 428 -9.17 -13.41 -3.76
N LYS A 429 -7.90 -13.75 -3.76
CA LYS A 429 -6.82 -12.95 -4.36
C LYS A 429 -6.96 -12.68 -5.86
N TYR A 430 -7.68 -13.55 -6.57
CA TYR A 430 -7.92 -13.39 -8.01
C TYR A 430 -9.09 -12.45 -8.32
N LEU A 431 -9.85 -12.09 -7.31
CA LEU A 431 -10.94 -11.15 -7.49
C LEU A 431 -10.40 -9.75 -7.31
N ALA A 432 -10.44 -8.98 -8.37
CA ALA A 432 -9.92 -7.63 -8.39
C ALA A 432 -10.59 -6.76 -7.33
N ASP A 433 -9.78 -5.96 -6.71
CA ASP A 433 -10.20 -4.81 -5.95
C ASP A 433 -10.02 -3.58 -6.85
N PRO A 434 -11.09 -2.87 -7.26
CA PRO A 434 -11.01 -1.79 -8.23
C PRO A 434 -10.34 -0.52 -7.67
N SER A 435 -9.46 -0.67 -6.69
CA SER A 435 -8.83 0.42 -5.96
C SER A 435 -7.83 1.24 -6.78
N LEU A 436 -7.34 0.75 -7.94
CA LEU A 436 -6.37 1.48 -8.76
C LEU A 436 -6.86 2.87 -9.20
N LEU A 437 -8.15 3.01 -9.52
CA LEU A 437 -8.72 4.30 -9.97
C LEU A 437 -9.15 5.24 -8.83
N VAL A 438 -9.08 4.78 -7.57
CA VAL A 438 -9.41 5.58 -6.38
C VAL A 438 -8.23 5.70 -5.42
N MET A 439 -7.12 5.05 -5.73
CA MET A 439 -5.96 4.98 -4.84
C MET A 439 -5.37 6.37 -4.58
N TRP A 440 -5.25 7.22 -5.62
CA TRP A 440 -4.77 8.58 -5.46
C TRP A 440 -5.65 9.40 -4.51
N ASP A 441 -6.97 9.34 -4.68
CA ASP A 441 -7.93 10.01 -3.79
C ASP A 441 -7.79 9.55 -2.33
N ASN A 442 -7.59 8.25 -2.12
CA ASN A 442 -7.41 7.67 -0.79
C ASN A 442 -6.13 8.20 -0.12
N PHE A 443 -5.01 8.25 -0.84
CA PHE A 443 -3.75 8.77 -0.29
C PHE A 443 -3.80 10.28 -0.03
N LYS A 444 -4.45 11.05 -0.90
CA LYS A 444 -4.76 12.47 -0.66
C LYS A 444 -5.58 12.65 0.61
N PHE A 445 -6.63 11.86 0.78
CA PHE A 445 -7.47 11.89 1.97
C PHE A 445 -6.69 11.55 3.26
N TYR A 446 -5.79 10.55 3.23
CA TYR A 446 -4.92 10.25 4.36
C TYR A 446 -4.04 11.44 4.74
N THR A 447 -3.47 12.09 3.74
CA THR A 447 -2.62 13.28 3.93
C THR A 447 -3.41 14.44 4.55
N GLU A 448 -4.62 14.69 4.07
CA GLU A 448 -5.54 15.71 4.60
C GLU A 448 -5.94 15.43 6.05
N CYS A 449 -6.09 14.16 6.43
CA CYS A 449 -6.35 13.73 7.80
C CYS A 449 -5.10 13.74 8.71
N GLY A 450 -3.93 14.07 8.18
CA GLY A 450 -2.69 14.10 8.96
C GLY A 450 -2.13 12.71 9.30
N VAL A 451 -2.48 11.69 8.54
CA VAL A 451 -1.92 10.33 8.69
C VAL A 451 -0.41 10.36 8.51
N ARG A 452 0.31 9.57 9.32
CA ARG A 452 1.78 9.47 9.32
C ARG A 452 2.29 8.04 9.17
N GLY A 453 1.42 7.07 9.09
CA GLY A 453 1.83 5.70 8.84
C GLY A 453 0.78 4.93 8.04
N ILE A 454 1.26 4.09 7.14
CA ILE A 454 0.40 3.23 6.30
C ILE A 454 0.84 1.79 6.46
N LEU A 455 -0.15 0.92 6.69
CA LEU A 455 -0.04 -0.50 6.49
C LEU A 455 -1.06 -0.90 5.44
N ALA A 456 -0.59 -1.47 4.33
CA ALA A 456 -1.42 -2.06 3.30
C ALA A 456 -1.36 -3.58 3.40
N GLU A 457 -2.47 -4.22 3.78
CA GLU A 457 -2.56 -5.66 3.76
C GLU A 457 -2.76 -6.18 2.35
N GLY A 458 -1.90 -7.11 1.93
CA GLY A 458 -1.90 -7.66 0.58
C GLY A 458 -1.36 -9.09 0.54
N ILE A 459 -1.56 -9.85 1.61
CA ILE A 459 -1.11 -11.24 1.72
C ILE A 459 -1.70 -12.06 0.56
N ASN A 460 -0.83 -12.83 -0.13
CA ASN A 460 -1.17 -13.63 -1.30
C ASN A 460 -1.58 -12.83 -2.54
N SER A 461 -1.05 -11.64 -2.72
CA SER A 461 -1.37 -10.76 -3.85
C SER A 461 -0.83 -11.23 -5.20
N ASN A 462 0.16 -12.11 -5.24
CA ASN A 462 0.74 -12.62 -6.49
C ASN A 462 -0.30 -13.37 -7.34
N GLY A 463 -0.39 -12.99 -8.60
CA GLY A 463 -1.40 -13.48 -9.54
C GLY A 463 -2.74 -12.73 -9.46
N GLY A 464 -2.84 -11.71 -8.62
CA GLY A 464 -3.96 -10.79 -8.59
C GLY A 464 -3.96 -9.85 -9.79
N GLU A 465 -5.07 -9.15 -9.98
CA GLU A 465 -5.23 -8.22 -11.09
C GLU A 465 -4.22 -7.08 -11.04
N PHE A 466 -3.43 -6.90 -12.09
CA PHE A 466 -2.41 -5.84 -12.21
C PHE A 466 -1.53 -5.71 -10.97
N ASP A 467 -1.16 -6.80 -10.32
CA ASP A 467 -0.47 -6.83 -9.03
C ASP A 467 0.84 -6.02 -9.01
N HIS A 468 1.67 -6.13 -10.07
CA HIS A 468 2.90 -5.35 -10.20
C HIS A 468 2.63 -3.85 -10.39
N LEU A 469 1.64 -3.48 -11.21
CA LEU A 469 1.22 -2.10 -11.36
C LEU A 469 0.70 -1.52 -10.05
N ARG A 470 -0.11 -2.29 -9.33
CA ARG A 470 -0.66 -1.92 -8.02
C ARG A 470 0.45 -1.69 -7.00
N ALA A 471 1.44 -2.59 -6.96
CA ALA A 471 2.60 -2.46 -6.09
C ALA A 471 3.43 -1.21 -6.40
N TYR A 472 3.69 -0.98 -7.68
CA TYR A 472 4.44 0.17 -8.18
C TYR A 472 3.78 1.51 -7.82
N LEU A 473 2.51 1.68 -8.19
CA LEU A 473 1.77 2.92 -7.91
C LEU A 473 1.62 3.19 -6.41
N ARG A 474 1.35 2.13 -5.63
CA ARG A 474 1.28 2.24 -4.17
C ARG A 474 2.61 2.66 -3.56
N ALA A 475 3.72 2.11 -4.05
CA ALA A 475 5.05 2.50 -3.58
C ALA A 475 5.31 4.00 -3.80
N HIS A 476 4.97 4.51 -4.99
CA HIS A 476 5.10 5.93 -5.31
C HIS A 476 4.20 6.81 -4.44
N LEU A 477 2.92 6.46 -4.27
CA LEU A 477 2.01 7.20 -3.39
C LEU A 477 2.41 7.12 -1.91
N THR A 478 2.91 5.98 -1.45
CA THR A 478 3.39 5.83 -0.07
C THR A 478 4.64 6.68 0.17
N TRP A 479 5.47 6.84 -0.85
CA TRP A 479 6.66 7.69 -0.80
C TRP A 479 6.32 9.17 -0.97
N ASN A 480 5.60 9.54 -2.02
CA ASN A 480 5.17 10.91 -2.31
C ASN A 480 3.64 10.99 -2.48
N PRO A 481 2.87 11.08 -1.38
CA PRO A 481 1.40 11.20 -1.47
C PRO A 481 0.93 12.59 -1.90
N THR A 482 1.85 13.53 -2.13
CA THR A 482 1.54 14.90 -2.58
C THR A 482 1.60 15.05 -4.10
N MET A 483 1.92 13.97 -4.83
CA MET A 483 1.84 13.99 -6.30
C MET A 483 0.44 14.36 -6.76
N THR A 484 0.37 15.04 -7.90
CA THR A 484 -0.91 15.39 -8.52
C THR A 484 -1.61 14.16 -9.11
N GLU A 485 -2.90 14.29 -9.37
CA GLU A 485 -3.65 13.22 -10.05
C GLU A 485 -3.07 12.94 -11.45
N GLU A 486 -2.65 13.99 -12.14
CA GLU A 486 -2.02 13.88 -13.46
C GLU A 486 -0.70 13.10 -13.40
N GLU A 487 0.16 13.39 -12.42
CA GLU A 487 1.40 12.63 -12.19
C GLU A 487 1.12 11.16 -11.86
N TYR A 488 0.08 10.88 -11.07
CA TYR A 488 -0.32 9.51 -10.75
C TYR A 488 -0.73 8.72 -12.00
N TYR A 489 -1.59 9.31 -12.84
CA TYR A 489 -2.01 8.62 -14.07
C TYR A 489 -0.89 8.56 -15.11
N ALA A 490 0.01 9.53 -15.17
CA ALA A 490 1.22 9.47 -16.00
C ALA A 490 2.12 8.29 -15.60
N LEU A 491 2.36 8.07 -14.29
CA LEU A 491 3.09 6.89 -13.81
C LEU A 491 2.40 5.57 -14.18
N MET A 492 1.06 5.52 -14.09
CA MET A 492 0.29 4.36 -14.50
C MET A 492 0.47 4.06 -15.99
N ASP A 493 0.30 5.07 -16.83
CA ASP A 493 0.38 4.92 -18.27
C ASP A 493 1.82 4.61 -18.73
N GLU A 494 2.83 5.20 -18.09
CA GLU A 494 4.24 4.87 -18.30
C GLU A 494 4.53 3.40 -17.96
N PHE A 495 4.08 2.94 -16.78
CA PHE A 495 4.25 1.54 -16.39
C PHE A 495 3.60 0.62 -17.42
N MET A 496 2.36 0.89 -17.79
CA MET A 496 1.62 0.04 -18.73
C MET A 496 2.30 -0.01 -20.09
N ALA A 497 2.78 1.13 -20.59
CA ALA A 497 3.49 1.20 -21.88
C ALA A 497 4.78 0.34 -21.86
N ASP A 498 5.59 0.45 -20.82
CA ASP A 498 6.83 -0.33 -20.71
C ASP A 498 6.55 -1.82 -20.48
N TRP A 499 5.54 -2.12 -19.64
CA TRP A 499 5.27 -3.49 -19.21
C TRP A 499 4.56 -4.33 -20.27
N TYR A 500 3.59 -3.72 -20.98
CA TYR A 500 2.72 -4.41 -21.94
C TYR A 500 2.96 -4.03 -23.41
N GLY A 501 3.78 -3.00 -23.70
CA GLY A 501 4.03 -2.53 -25.06
C GLY A 501 2.73 -2.08 -25.74
N ASP A 502 2.53 -2.50 -26.99
CA ASP A 502 1.35 -2.14 -27.78
C ASP A 502 0.01 -2.64 -27.21
N ALA A 503 0.02 -3.56 -26.25
CA ALA A 503 -1.20 -3.98 -25.53
C ALA A 503 -1.62 -2.99 -24.43
N ALA A 504 -0.77 -2.04 -24.03
CA ALA A 504 -1.06 -1.12 -22.94
C ALA A 504 -2.37 -0.33 -23.09
N PRO A 505 -2.66 0.34 -24.22
CA PRO A 505 -3.92 1.08 -24.38
C PRO A 505 -5.16 0.17 -24.32
N ILE A 506 -5.06 -1.05 -24.83
CA ILE A 506 -6.14 -2.03 -24.78
C ILE A 506 -6.41 -2.49 -23.33
N LEU A 507 -5.35 -2.77 -22.57
CA LEU A 507 -5.48 -3.16 -21.18
C LEU A 507 -5.91 -1.99 -20.29
N ARG A 508 -5.56 -0.76 -20.65
CA ARG A 508 -6.04 0.45 -19.97
C ARG A 508 -7.55 0.63 -20.14
N GLU A 509 -8.06 0.43 -21.36
CA GLU A 509 -9.50 0.44 -21.65
C GLU A 509 -10.22 -0.71 -20.94
N TYR A 510 -9.66 -1.92 -20.97
CA TYR A 510 -10.15 -3.07 -20.21
C TYR A 510 -10.31 -2.72 -18.71
N MET A 511 -9.29 -2.14 -18.09
CA MET A 511 -9.32 -1.74 -16.67
C MET A 511 -10.42 -0.70 -16.42
N ASN A 512 -10.54 0.32 -17.24
CA ASN A 512 -11.54 1.37 -17.09
C ASN A 512 -12.97 0.80 -17.18
N ILE A 513 -13.27 -0.01 -18.21
CA ILE A 513 -14.60 -0.62 -18.39
C ILE A 513 -14.95 -1.51 -17.20
N LEU A 514 -14.01 -2.34 -16.75
CA LEU A 514 -14.23 -3.26 -15.63
C LEU A 514 -14.49 -2.51 -14.33
N TYR A 515 -13.68 -1.49 -14.02
CA TYR A 515 -13.78 -0.74 -12.77
C TYR A 515 -14.99 0.22 -12.76
N ASP A 516 -15.26 0.91 -13.85
CA ASP A 516 -16.45 1.76 -13.95
C ASP A 516 -17.73 0.93 -13.83
N GLY A 517 -17.74 -0.26 -14.43
CA GLY A 517 -18.86 -1.19 -14.27
C GLY A 517 -19.07 -1.64 -12.81
N SER A 518 -18.01 -1.75 -12.01
CA SER A 518 -18.09 -2.15 -10.61
C SER A 518 -18.58 -1.05 -9.66
N ARG A 519 -18.44 0.23 -10.04
CA ARG A 519 -18.80 1.39 -9.21
C ARG A 519 -20.28 1.58 -8.95
N VAL A 520 -21.15 0.82 -9.62
CA VAL A 520 -22.60 0.85 -9.38
C VAL A 520 -23.00 0.25 -8.01
N SER A 521 -22.09 -0.48 -7.36
CA SER A 521 -22.34 -1.13 -6.06
C SER A 521 -21.21 -0.86 -5.07
N CYS A 522 -21.52 -1.01 -3.78
CA CYS A 522 -20.51 -1.03 -2.73
C CYS A 522 -20.02 -2.45 -2.49
N THR A 523 -18.71 -2.61 -2.36
CA THR A 523 -18.06 -3.84 -1.92
C THR A 523 -17.39 -3.64 -0.56
N ASP A 524 -16.82 -4.68 0.00
CA ASP A 524 -15.93 -4.64 1.15
C ASP A 524 -14.75 -5.61 0.92
N MET A 525 -13.85 -5.72 1.87
CA MET A 525 -12.63 -6.54 1.73
C MET A 525 -12.88 -8.05 1.56
N TYR A 526 -14.08 -8.53 1.83
CA TYR A 526 -14.49 -9.94 1.66
C TYR A 526 -15.43 -10.16 0.49
N THR A 527 -16.10 -9.10 0.05
CA THR A 527 -17.09 -9.18 -1.01
C THR A 527 -16.39 -9.01 -2.35
N PRO A 528 -16.36 -10.04 -3.19
CA PRO A 528 -15.78 -9.92 -4.50
C PRO A 528 -16.44 -8.80 -5.32
N MET A 529 -15.67 -8.02 -6.07
CA MET A 529 -16.18 -7.04 -7.02
C MET A 529 -17.29 -7.62 -7.92
N TYR A 530 -17.21 -8.90 -8.20
CA TYR A 530 -18.11 -9.62 -9.11
C TYR A 530 -19.38 -10.17 -8.47
N THR A 531 -19.61 -10.00 -7.17
CA THR A 531 -20.95 -10.30 -6.58
C THR A 531 -22.03 -9.43 -7.21
N PHE A 532 -21.65 -8.23 -7.67
CA PHE A 532 -22.48 -7.40 -8.53
C PHE A 532 -22.97 -8.14 -9.78
N PHE A 533 -22.12 -8.94 -10.42
CA PHE A 533 -22.47 -9.72 -11.59
C PHE A 533 -23.35 -10.95 -11.28
N GLN A 534 -23.38 -11.40 -10.02
CA GLN A 534 -24.25 -12.53 -9.57
C GLN A 534 -25.68 -12.08 -9.31
N THR A 535 -25.89 -10.95 -8.65
CA THR A 535 -27.23 -10.47 -8.26
C THR A 535 -28.12 -10.24 -9.47
N ASP A 536 -27.59 -9.70 -10.55
CA ASP A 536 -28.35 -9.50 -11.77
C ASP A 536 -28.72 -10.81 -12.50
N ALA A 537 -27.94 -11.86 -12.35
CA ALA A 537 -28.22 -13.15 -12.97
C ALA A 537 -29.37 -13.91 -12.25
N GLU A 538 -29.54 -13.69 -10.95
CA GLU A 538 -30.62 -14.29 -10.15
C GLU A 538 -31.93 -13.52 -10.30
N GLU A 539 -31.89 -12.21 -10.48
CA GLU A 539 -33.08 -11.36 -10.66
C GLU A 539 -33.55 -11.27 -12.12
N GLY A 540 -32.89 -11.97 -13.05
CA GLY A 540 -33.23 -11.95 -14.48
C GLY A 540 -32.76 -10.71 -15.24
N GLY A 541 -31.97 -9.87 -14.61
CA GLY A 541 -31.25 -8.77 -15.23
C GLY A 541 -30.08 -9.31 -16.06
N THR A 542 -30.10 -9.14 -17.35
CA THR A 542 -29.16 -9.90 -18.19
C THR A 542 -28.23 -9.04 -19.02
N SER A 543 -28.41 -7.73 -19.07
CA SER A 543 -27.80 -7.04 -20.19
C SER A 543 -26.48 -6.36 -19.85
N VAL A 544 -26.42 -5.54 -18.83
CA VAL A 544 -25.25 -4.67 -18.61
C VAL A 544 -24.02 -5.45 -18.17
N ASN A 545 -24.16 -6.37 -17.25
CA ASN A 545 -23.00 -7.09 -16.70
C ASN A 545 -22.46 -8.11 -17.67
N GLN A 546 -23.32 -8.78 -18.44
CA GLN A 546 -22.89 -9.67 -19.51
C GLN A 546 -22.23 -8.88 -20.65
N GLU A 547 -22.68 -7.67 -20.90
CA GLU A 547 -22.09 -6.78 -21.89
C GLU A 547 -20.67 -6.36 -21.48
N ILE A 548 -20.48 -5.89 -20.23
CA ILE A 548 -19.17 -5.56 -19.67
C ILE A 548 -18.21 -6.74 -19.77
N MET A 549 -18.65 -7.93 -19.37
CA MET A 549 -17.83 -9.15 -19.44
C MET A 549 -17.48 -9.52 -20.87
N THR A 550 -18.37 -9.28 -21.83
CA THR A 550 -18.10 -9.51 -23.25
C THR A 550 -17.08 -8.50 -23.77
N GLN A 551 -17.24 -7.23 -23.47
CA GLN A 551 -16.31 -6.17 -23.86
C GLN A 551 -14.91 -6.42 -23.30
N CYS A 552 -14.81 -6.77 -22.01
CA CYS A 552 -13.54 -7.13 -21.39
C CYS A 552 -12.88 -8.33 -22.07
N GLN A 553 -13.66 -9.37 -22.42
CA GLN A 553 -13.10 -10.53 -23.15
C GLN A 553 -12.63 -10.15 -24.55
N ASP A 554 -13.38 -9.29 -25.25
CA ASP A 554 -13.02 -8.85 -26.61
C ASP A 554 -11.76 -8.02 -26.58
N LEU A 555 -11.55 -7.16 -25.58
CA LEU A 555 -10.30 -6.41 -25.40
C LEU A 555 -9.12 -7.34 -25.10
N LEU A 556 -9.30 -8.32 -24.22
CA LEU A 556 -8.24 -9.32 -23.99
C LEU A 556 -7.91 -10.13 -25.24
N ASN A 557 -8.92 -10.50 -26.04
CA ASN A 557 -8.71 -11.18 -27.32
C ASN A 557 -7.94 -10.30 -28.30
N GLN A 558 -8.22 -8.98 -28.35
CA GLN A 558 -7.47 -8.03 -29.18
C GLN A 558 -6.01 -7.92 -28.71
N ALA A 559 -5.75 -7.82 -27.39
CA ALA A 559 -4.40 -7.79 -26.84
C ALA A 559 -3.61 -9.05 -27.19
N PHE A 560 -4.22 -10.23 -27.09
CA PHE A 560 -3.58 -11.51 -27.48
C PHE A 560 -3.36 -11.66 -28.98
N ALA A 561 -4.08 -10.94 -29.82
CA ALA A 561 -3.94 -10.98 -31.27
C ALA A 561 -2.84 -10.06 -31.82
N LEU A 562 -2.20 -9.25 -30.98
CA LEU A 562 -1.12 -8.36 -31.41
C LEU A 562 0.13 -9.15 -31.77
N GLU A 563 0.56 -9.05 -33.02
CA GLU A 563 1.80 -9.68 -33.50
C GLU A 563 3.07 -8.87 -33.16
N THR A 564 2.91 -7.65 -32.66
CA THR A 564 4.00 -6.73 -32.32
C THR A 564 4.59 -6.98 -30.93
N LEU A 565 3.89 -7.73 -30.07
CA LEU A 565 4.36 -8.00 -28.71
C LEU A 565 5.59 -8.92 -28.72
N THR A 566 6.56 -8.58 -27.89
CA THR A 566 7.61 -9.55 -27.53
C THR A 566 7.00 -10.70 -26.73
N GLN A 567 7.70 -11.85 -26.69
CA GLN A 567 7.24 -12.99 -25.89
C GLN A 567 7.05 -12.61 -24.41
N GLU A 568 7.92 -11.77 -23.87
CA GLU A 568 7.85 -11.31 -22.49
C GLU A 568 6.61 -10.42 -22.25
N GLN A 569 6.30 -9.50 -23.17
CA GLN A 569 5.08 -8.69 -23.10
C GLN A 569 3.82 -9.55 -23.22
N TYR A 570 3.80 -10.51 -24.12
CA TYR A 570 2.72 -11.47 -24.26
C TYR A 570 2.49 -12.26 -22.97
N ASP A 571 3.56 -12.78 -22.35
CA ASP A 571 3.49 -13.52 -21.08
C ASP A 571 2.94 -12.63 -19.94
N ARG A 572 3.29 -11.34 -19.91
CA ARG A 572 2.76 -10.37 -18.96
C ARG A 572 1.27 -10.08 -19.16
N VAL A 573 0.81 -9.98 -20.42
CA VAL A 573 -0.62 -9.87 -20.75
C VAL A 573 -1.36 -11.13 -20.28
N GLU A 574 -0.81 -12.32 -20.55
CA GLU A 574 -1.40 -13.59 -20.14
C GLU A 574 -1.50 -13.73 -18.62
N TYR A 575 -0.45 -13.31 -17.91
CA TYR A 575 -0.43 -13.28 -16.44
C TYR A 575 -1.52 -12.35 -15.88
N SER A 576 -1.64 -11.15 -16.42
CA SER A 576 -2.64 -10.17 -15.98
C SER A 576 -4.08 -10.58 -16.32
N ALA A 577 -4.28 -11.38 -17.36
CA ALA A 577 -5.60 -11.91 -17.72
C ALA A 577 -6.05 -13.10 -16.85
N LEU A 578 -5.17 -13.68 -16.05
CA LEU A 578 -5.48 -14.86 -15.23
C LEU A 578 -6.66 -14.63 -14.29
N HIS A 579 -6.71 -13.48 -13.60
CA HIS A 579 -7.81 -13.15 -12.70
C HIS A 579 -9.16 -13.15 -13.43
N PHE A 580 -9.22 -12.59 -14.64
CA PHE A 580 -10.43 -12.56 -15.45
C PHE A 580 -10.86 -13.98 -15.90
N MET A 581 -9.90 -14.84 -16.20
CA MET A 581 -10.18 -16.26 -16.49
C MET A 581 -10.80 -16.97 -15.28
N VAL A 582 -10.28 -16.70 -14.06
CA VAL A 582 -10.83 -17.25 -12.81
C VAL A 582 -12.24 -16.74 -12.57
N VAL A 583 -12.50 -15.47 -12.78
CA VAL A 583 -13.84 -14.87 -12.68
C VAL A 583 -14.81 -15.52 -13.65
N ARG A 584 -14.45 -15.63 -14.91
CA ARG A 584 -15.28 -16.32 -15.92
C ARG A 584 -15.60 -17.75 -15.52
N TYR A 585 -14.62 -18.49 -15.03
CA TYR A 585 -14.82 -19.87 -14.59
C TYR A 585 -15.77 -19.96 -13.39
N SER A 586 -15.65 -19.06 -12.43
CA SER A 586 -16.35 -19.11 -11.14
C SER A 586 -17.78 -18.55 -11.23
N TYR A 587 -17.95 -17.41 -11.89
CA TYR A 587 -19.19 -16.63 -11.83
C TYR A 587 -20.02 -16.66 -13.12
N PHE A 588 -19.44 -17.09 -14.25
CA PHE A 588 -20.14 -17.18 -15.53
C PHE A 588 -20.12 -18.62 -16.08
N PRO A 589 -20.73 -19.58 -15.35
CA PRO A 589 -20.65 -20.99 -15.72
C PRO A 589 -21.50 -21.37 -16.94
N LYS A 590 -22.24 -20.43 -17.56
CA LYS A 590 -23.08 -20.67 -18.73
C LYS A 590 -22.17 -20.78 -19.98
N GLY A 591 -21.77 -21.99 -20.31
CA GLY A 591 -20.99 -22.31 -21.50
C GLY A 591 -20.99 -23.81 -21.76
N ASP A 592 -20.49 -24.23 -22.91
CA ASP A 592 -20.26 -25.64 -23.19
C ASP A 592 -19.29 -26.24 -22.13
N ARG A 593 -19.58 -27.45 -21.71
CA ARG A 593 -18.76 -28.19 -20.74
C ARG A 593 -17.29 -28.29 -21.18
N ASN A 594 -17.04 -28.34 -22.50
CA ASN A 594 -15.68 -28.41 -23.04
C ASN A 594 -14.96 -27.07 -22.93
N GLU A 595 -15.65 -25.94 -23.15
CA GLU A 595 -15.10 -24.60 -22.96
C GLU A 595 -14.72 -24.35 -21.49
N LYS A 596 -15.61 -24.72 -20.57
CA LYS A 596 -15.35 -24.60 -19.13
C LYS A 596 -14.15 -25.44 -18.71
N LYS A 597 -14.02 -26.67 -19.28
CA LYS A 597 -12.86 -27.51 -19.01
C LYS A 597 -11.57 -26.92 -19.58
N ALA A 598 -11.61 -26.43 -20.83
CA ALA A 598 -10.44 -25.79 -21.45
C ALA A 598 -9.98 -24.55 -20.67
N LEU A 599 -10.91 -23.74 -20.17
CA LEU A 599 -10.61 -22.59 -19.34
C LEU A 599 -9.95 -23.01 -18.00
N LEU A 600 -10.45 -24.05 -17.34
CA LEU A 600 -9.85 -24.59 -16.11
C LEU A 600 -8.44 -25.15 -16.36
N ASP A 601 -8.27 -25.88 -17.46
CA ASP A 601 -6.97 -26.44 -17.84
C ASP A 601 -5.96 -25.31 -18.08
N LYS A 602 -6.39 -24.19 -18.74
CA LYS A 602 -5.55 -23.01 -18.95
C LYS A 602 -5.21 -22.28 -17.63
N ILE A 603 -6.17 -22.09 -16.75
CA ILE A 603 -5.94 -21.51 -15.41
C ILE A 603 -4.89 -22.33 -14.65
N ASN A 604 -5.01 -23.66 -14.66
CA ASN A 604 -4.07 -24.54 -13.95
C ASN A 604 -2.67 -24.53 -14.59
N GLU A 605 -2.60 -24.43 -15.92
CA GLU A 605 -1.32 -24.27 -16.64
C GLU A 605 -0.61 -22.98 -16.19
N LEU A 606 -1.33 -21.83 -16.19
CA LEU A 606 -0.77 -20.53 -15.82
C LEU A 606 -0.34 -20.49 -14.36
N ARG A 607 -1.17 -21.02 -13.46
CA ARG A 607 -0.81 -21.15 -12.04
C ARG A 607 0.48 -21.96 -11.87
N GLY A 608 0.63 -23.05 -12.60
CA GLY A 608 1.85 -23.87 -12.57
C GLY A 608 3.05 -23.14 -13.15
N ARG A 609 2.87 -22.39 -14.26
CA ARG A 609 3.93 -21.63 -14.93
C ARG A 609 4.48 -20.51 -14.03
N TYR A 610 3.62 -19.77 -13.35
CA TYR A 610 3.98 -18.62 -12.52
C TYR A 610 4.15 -18.97 -11.03
N ALA A 611 4.01 -20.23 -10.66
CA ALA A 611 4.15 -20.74 -9.28
C ALA A 611 3.22 -20.03 -8.24
N ILE A 612 1.95 -19.78 -8.64
CA ILE A 612 0.94 -19.03 -7.87
C ILE A 612 -0.30 -19.87 -7.49
#